data_2b53eb99c7a8cdcfe052ee55bcb87acf
#
_entry.id   2b53eb99c7a8cdcfe052ee55bcb87acf
#
_cell.length_a   1.000
_cell.length_b   1.000
_cell.length_c   1.000
_cell.angle_alpha   90.00
_cell.angle_beta   90.00
_cell.angle_gamma   90.00
#
_symmetry.space_group_name_H-M   'P 1'
#
loop_
_entity.id
_entity.type
_entity.pdbx_description
1 polymer ?
#
loop_
_entity_poly.entity_id
_entity_poly.type
_entity_poly.pdbx_seq_one_letter_code
_entity_poly.pdbx_strand_id
1 'polypeptide(L)'
;FSGTETGTTTQRAQVSFPTNWPDAGKYEYTVKETAAAPAITDGEHQKMIMSQAEYTMDVYVINGDNGLEISNIIVNKTKDDKGTAATGKVDISNTDKNGFNFTNTYVQEAGTGIDPTNPDPTYKTDGSLNVTKAIKANGGTVDADKDFDFTATFNFPKGTDATTLGGVKDADGHVISINENGTCKFTLKANKNMKFTGVPVGTKINVTESATPNYKGSAVSVFNGQSQTKIEASKYNMAITVTNTLGQKQNKVDVTNTYDYVPTTGIIMNTLPYVLMIALCGAALMAFVAFKRRRLQK
;
A
#
# COMPACT_ATOMS: atom_id res chain seq x y z
N PHE A 1 -8.39 19.30 -19.50
CA PHE A 1 -7.30 18.37 -19.14
C PHE A 1 -6.99 17.50 -20.35
N SER A 2 -5.70 17.23 -20.61
CA SER A 2 -5.24 16.50 -21.80
C SER A 2 -5.15 14.98 -21.59
N GLY A 3 -5.24 14.53 -20.35
CA GLY A 3 -5.06 13.13 -19.96
C GLY A 3 -3.59 12.69 -19.83
N THR A 4 -2.65 13.62 -19.98
CA THR A 4 -1.20 13.38 -19.81
C THR A 4 -0.65 14.03 -18.53
N GLU A 5 -1.50 14.70 -17.76
CA GLU A 5 -1.13 15.39 -16.55
C GLU A 5 -0.73 14.40 -15.46
N THR A 6 0.32 14.73 -14.71
CA THR A 6 0.76 14.00 -13.54
C THR A 6 0.69 14.88 -12.30
N GLY A 7 0.28 14.31 -11.18
CA GLY A 7 0.11 15.06 -9.92
C GLY A 7 -1.15 15.94 -9.94
N THR A 8 -1.06 17.17 -9.47
CA THR A 8 -2.18 18.12 -9.41
C THR A 8 -2.09 19.12 -10.54
N THR A 9 -3.14 19.18 -11.37
CA THR A 9 -3.25 20.16 -12.46
C THR A 9 -4.44 21.07 -12.19
N THR A 10 -4.24 22.40 -12.35
CA THR A 10 -5.29 23.40 -12.14
C THR A 10 -5.62 24.09 -13.46
N GLN A 11 -6.89 24.10 -13.82
CA GLN A 11 -7.43 24.95 -14.90
C GLN A 11 -8.37 26.00 -14.33
N ARG A 12 -8.50 27.12 -15.02
CA ARG A 12 -9.31 28.25 -14.60
C ARG A 12 -10.28 28.63 -15.69
N ALA A 13 -11.51 28.96 -15.27
CA ALA A 13 -12.51 29.57 -16.11
C ALA A 13 -13.00 30.85 -15.47
N GLN A 14 -13.32 31.84 -16.30
CA GLN A 14 -13.92 33.09 -15.84
C GLN A 14 -15.42 32.96 -15.77
N VAL A 15 -16.01 33.51 -14.70
CA VAL A 15 -17.48 33.64 -14.59
C VAL A 15 -17.89 34.90 -15.32
N SER A 16 -18.85 34.78 -16.25
CA SER A 16 -19.46 35.91 -16.96
C SER A 16 -20.83 36.19 -16.39
N PHE A 17 -21.13 37.44 -16.17
CA PHE A 17 -22.44 37.89 -15.67
C PHE A 17 -23.30 38.42 -16.81
N PRO A 18 -24.65 38.39 -16.67
CA PRO A 18 -25.56 39.09 -17.60
C PRO A 18 -25.21 40.56 -17.69
N THR A 19 -25.33 41.10 -18.90
CA THR A 19 -25.19 42.57 -19.11
C THR A 19 -26.51 43.32 -18.85
N ASN A 20 -27.61 42.62 -18.90
CA ASN A 20 -28.97 43.19 -18.70
C ASN A 20 -29.59 42.58 -17.44
N TRP A 21 -29.79 43.37 -16.44
CA TRP A 21 -30.46 43.03 -15.21
C TRP A 21 -31.92 43.54 -15.26
N PRO A 22 -32.92 42.79 -14.75
CA PRO A 22 -34.29 43.26 -14.75
C PRO A 22 -34.49 44.44 -13.77
N ASP A 23 -33.93 44.39 -12.58
CA ASP A 23 -34.10 45.37 -11.55
C ASP A 23 -32.84 45.50 -10.65
N ALA A 24 -32.73 46.58 -9.89
CA ALA A 24 -31.77 46.70 -8.82
C ALA A 24 -32.21 45.76 -7.67
N GLY A 25 -31.23 45.03 -7.09
CA GLY A 25 -31.53 44.11 -6.00
C GLY A 25 -30.43 43.09 -5.76
N LYS A 26 -30.73 42.10 -4.90
CA LYS A 26 -29.87 40.98 -4.62
C LYS A 26 -30.29 39.76 -5.49
N TYR A 27 -29.33 39.22 -6.23
CA TYR A 27 -29.51 37.98 -7.02
C TYR A 27 -28.66 36.88 -6.38
N GLU A 28 -29.28 35.80 -5.96
CA GLU A 28 -28.64 34.67 -5.33
C GLU A 28 -28.50 33.50 -6.30
N TYR A 29 -27.27 32.94 -6.40
CA TYR A 29 -26.94 31.81 -7.24
C TYR A 29 -26.33 30.68 -6.41
N THR A 30 -26.71 29.44 -6.72
CA THR A 30 -25.98 28.27 -6.25
C THR A 30 -24.99 27.84 -7.33
N VAL A 31 -23.71 27.76 -6.95
CA VAL A 31 -22.62 27.37 -7.84
C VAL A 31 -22.08 26.01 -7.40
N LYS A 32 -22.15 25.05 -8.31
CA LYS A 32 -21.63 23.69 -8.11
C LYS A 32 -21.09 23.17 -9.43
N GLU A 33 -20.16 22.23 -9.37
CA GLU A 33 -19.70 21.51 -10.54
C GLU A 33 -20.78 20.50 -11.00
N THR A 34 -20.99 20.44 -12.31
CA THR A 34 -21.82 19.42 -12.94
C THR A 34 -20.92 18.49 -13.74
N ALA A 35 -21.19 17.18 -13.70
CA ALA A 35 -20.44 16.23 -14.50
C ALA A 35 -20.54 16.59 -15.99
N ALA A 36 -19.37 16.80 -16.63
CA ALA A 36 -19.30 16.95 -18.08
C ALA A 36 -19.15 15.58 -18.74
N ALA A 37 -19.80 15.40 -19.89
CA ALA A 37 -19.56 14.24 -20.75
C ALA A 37 -18.40 14.53 -21.72
N PRO A 38 -17.49 13.57 -22.03
CA PRO A 38 -17.43 12.25 -21.41
C PRO A 38 -16.80 12.33 -20.02
N ALA A 39 -17.56 12.00 -19.00
CA ALA A 39 -16.97 11.77 -17.69
C ALA A 39 -16.09 10.52 -17.79
N ILE A 40 -14.95 10.49 -17.07
CA ILE A 40 -14.30 9.24 -16.78
C ILE A 40 -15.30 8.48 -15.90
N THR A 41 -15.90 7.45 -16.46
CA THR A 41 -16.88 6.63 -15.76
C THR A 41 -16.15 5.67 -14.83
N ASP A 42 -16.82 5.28 -13.73
CA ASP A 42 -16.34 4.19 -12.89
C ASP A 42 -16.17 2.95 -13.77
N GLY A 43 -14.93 2.57 -14.00
CA GLY A 43 -14.56 1.33 -14.66
C GLY A 43 -14.15 0.29 -13.62
N GLU A 44 -13.84 -0.90 -14.07
CA GLU A 44 -13.35 -1.96 -13.18
C GLU A 44 -12.04 -1.55 -12.48
N HIS A 45 -11.17 -0.76 -13.15
CA HIS A 45 -9.83 -0.41 -12.70
C HIS A 45 -9.57 1.09 -12.57
N GLN A 46 -10.60 1.92 -12.71
CA GLN A 46 -10.46 3.37 -12.64
C GLN A 46 -11.72 4.04 -12.09
N LYS A 47 -11.54 5.20 -11.47
CA LYS A 47 -12.61 5.99 -10.91
C LYS A 47 -12.32 7.49 -10.96
N MET A 48 -13.33 8.31 -11.26
CA MET A 48 -13.29 9.74 -11.04
C MET A 48 -14.15 10.09 -9.84
N ILE A 49 -13.53 10.67 -8.82
CA ILE A 49 -14.22 11.23 -7.66
C ILE A 49 -14.43 12.70 -7.94
N MET A 50 -15.69 13.07 -8.19
CA MET A 50 -16.08 14.45 -8.50
C MET A 50 -16.20 15.28 -7.23
N SER A 51 -15.83 16.55 -7.32
CA SER A 51 -16.07 17.53 -6.27
C SER A 51 -17.56 17.66 -5.97
N GLN A 52 -17.90 17.62 -4.69
CA GLN A 52 -19.24 17.93 -4.19
C GLN A 52 -19.32 19.34 -3.57
N ALA A 53 -18.29 20.18 -3.82
CA ALA A 53 -18.28 21.54 -3.33
C ALA A 53 -19.46 22.34 -3.86
N GLU A 54 -20.05 23.14 -2.99
CA GLU A 54 -21.18 24.01 -3.29
C GLU A 54 -20.96 25.37 -2.67
N TYR A 55 -21.33 26.40 -3.41
CA TYR A 55 -21.20 27.78 -3.00
C TYR A 55 -22.52 28.52 -3.23
N THR A 56 -22.82 29.50 -2.37
CA THR A 56 -23.79 30.56 -2.68
C THR A 56 -23.03 31.80 -3.15
N MET A 57 -23.53 32.42 -4.20
CA MET A 57 -23.01 33.67 -4.74
C MET A 57 -24.13 34.70 -4.78
N ASP A 58 -23.99 35.74 -3.98
CA ASP A 58 -24.89 36.87 -3.92
C ASP A 58 -24.33 38.02 -4.79
N VAL A 59 -25.06 38.41 -5.81
CA VAL A 59 -24.72 39.53 -6.70
C VAL A 59 -25.63 40.68 -6.37
N TYR A 60 -25.06 41.80 -5.95
CA TYR A 60 -25.80 43.04 -5.63
C TYR A 60 -25.75 43.96 -6.82
N VAL A 61 -26.91 44.29 -7.35
CA VAL A 61 -27.11 45.20 -8.50
C VAL A 61 -27.73 46.49 -8.00
N ILE A 62 -27.19 47.61 -8.41
CA ILE A 62 -27.69 48.95 -8.08
C ILE A 62 -27.98 49.76 -9.33
N ASN A 63 -28.72 50.88 -9.14
CA ASN A 63 -28.86 51.89 -10.18
C ASN A 63 -27.60 52.76 -10.19
N GLY A 64 -26.76 52.65 -11.20
CA GLY A 64 -25.60 53.49 -11.44
C GLY A 64 -25.84 54.58 -12.45
N ASP A 65 -24.82 55.35 -12.77
CA ASP A 65 -24.94 56.51 -13.67
C ASP A 65 -25.29 56.14 -15.11
N ASN A 66 -24.93 54.93 -15.54
CA ASN A 66 -25.18 54.41 -16.90
C ASN A 66 -26.21 53.27 -16.97
N GLY A 67 -26.99 53.11 -15.93
CA GLY A 67 -27.97 52.01 -15.80
C GLY A 67 -27.66 51.04 -14.66
N LEU A 68 -28.20 49.83 -14.74
CA LEU A 68 -27.98 48.82 -13.71
C LEU A 68 -26.55 48.27 -13.75
N GLU A 69 -25.86 48.30 -12.61
CA GLU A 69 -24.47 47.79 -12.48
C GLU A 69 -24.28 46.92 -11.24
N ILE A 70 -23.32 46.02 -11.31
CA ILE A 70 -22.95 45.21 -10.16
C ILE A 70 -22.13 46.03 -9.19
N SER A 71 -22.63 46.24 -7.96
CA SER A 71 -21.93 46.98 -6.90
C SER A 71 -21.06 46.07 -6.04
N ASN A 72 -21.48 44.82 -5.82
CA ASN A 72 -20.74 43.88 -4.97
C ASN A 72 -21.10 42.42 -5.31
N ILE A 73 -20.17 41.53 -5.04
CA ILE A 73 -20.37 40.06 -5.14
C ILE A 73 -19.85 39.43 -3.83
N ILE A 74 -20.69 38.67 -3.17
CA ILE A 74 -20.33 37.94 -1.95
C ILE A 74 -20.45 36.43 -2.26
N VAL A 75 -19.38 35.69 -1.98
CA VAL A 75 -19.37 34.22 -2.17
C VAL A 75 -19.13 33.55 -0.84
N ASN A 76 -19.99 32.55 -0.53
CA ASN A 76 -19.82 31.74 0.64
C ASN A 76 -19.75 30.25 0.21
N LYS A 77 -18.81 29.50 0.77
CA LYS A 77 -18.76 28.05 0.60
C LYS A 77 -19.77 27.42 1.55
N THR A 78 -20.64 26.54 1.04
CA THR A 78 -21.66 25.83 1.81
C THR A 78 -21.36 24.34 1.98
N LYS A 79 -20.61 23.74 1.03
CA LYS A 79 -20.09 22.37 1.12
C LYS A 79 -18.65 22.28 0.63
N ASP A 80 -17.88 21.41 1.23
CA ASP A 80 -16.52 21.07 0.76
C ASP A 80 -16.55 20.04 -0.40
N ASP A 81 -15.36 19.68 -0.93
CA ASP A 81 -15.24 18.72 -2.02
C ASP A 81 -15.77 17.31 -1.69
N LYS A 82 -15.99 16.98 -0.40
CA LYS A 82 -16.59 15.73 0.06
C LYS A 82 -18.10 15.84 0.31
N GLY A 83 -18.69 17.00 0.08
CA GLY A 83 -20.10 17.26 0.35
C GLY A 83 -20.41 17.53 1.83
N THR A 84 -19.40 17.65 2.69
CA THR A 84 -19.57 18.01 4.09
C THR A 84 -19.92 19.48 4.20
N ALA A 85 -20.86 19.82 5.09
CA ALA A 85 -21.21 21.22 5.36
C ALA A 85 -19.94 22.00 5.75
N ALA A 86 -19.71 23.09 5.05
CA ALA A 86 -18.61 23.99 5.27
C ALA A 86 -19.14 25.41 5.19
N THR A 87 -18.73 26.26 6.13
CA THR A 87 -19.14 27.68 6.13
C THR A 87 -17.88 28.54 6.05
N GLY A 88 -17.83 29.43 5.08
CA GLY A 88 -16.73 30.36 4.95
C GLY A 88 -16.94 31.31 3.77
N LYS A 89 -16.65 32.61 4.02
CA LYS A 89 -16.57 33.59 2.95
C LYS A 89 -15.40 33.22 2.03
N VAL A 90 -15.62 33.30 0.73
CA VAL A 90 -14.60 33.12 -0.30
C VAL A 90 -14.28 34.49 -0.89
N ASP A 91 -13.03 34.90 -0.76
CA ASP A 91 -12.57 36.10 -1.46
C ASP A 91 -12.40 35.80 -2.93
N ILE A 92 -13.07 36.60 -3.79
CA ILE A 92 -12.97 36.52 -5.23
C ILE A 92 -12.08 37.64 -5.76
N SER A 93 -11.09 37.26 -6.55
CA SER A 93 -10.15 38.27 -7.12
C SER A 93 -9.58 37.75 -8.43
N ASN A 94 -9.69 38.53 -9.48
CA ASN A 94 -9.03 38.24 -10.75
C ASN A 94 -7.51 38.39 -10.64
N THR A 95 -7.02 39.29 -9.81
CA THR A 95 -5.58 39.54 -9.59
C THR A 95 -4.94 38.35 -8.86
N ASP A 96 -5.55 37.94 -7.73
CA ASP A 96 -5.04 36.82 -6.91
C ASP A 96 -5.49 35.48 -7.42
N LYS A 97 -6.33 35.47 -8.47
CA LYS A 97 -6.89 34.24 -9.08
C LYS A 97 -7.65 33.38 -8.07
N ASN A 98 -8.34 33.99 -7.12
CA ASN A 98 -9.20 33.38 -6.13
C ASN A 98 -10.63 33.25 -6.66
N GLY A 99 -11.40 32.31 -6.11
CA GLY A 99 -12.79 32.09 -6.47
C GLY A 99 -13.30 30.72 -6.07
N PHE A 100 -14.23 30.21 -6.85
CA PHE A 100 -14.74 28.86 -6.68
C PHE A 100 -13.63 27.86 -6.95
N ASN A 101 -13.49 26.87 -6.07
CA ASN A 101 -12.51 25.80 -6.21
C ASN A 101 -13.20 24.43 -6.13
N PHE A 102 -13.04 23.64 -7.18
CA PHE A 102 -13.55 22.28 -7.28
C PHE A 102 -12.38 21.35 -7.52
N THR A 103 -12.22 20.34 -6.66
CA THR A 103 -11.12 19.38 -6.74
C THR A 103 -11.65 18.00 -7.07
N ASN A 104 -11.38 17.54 -8.29
CA ASN A 104 -11.68 16.19 -8.74
C ASN A 104 -10.45 15.30 -8.55
N THR A 105 -10.66 14.04 -8.19
CA THR A 105 -9.57 13.06 -8.02
C THR A 105 -9.78 11.92 -8.99
N TYR A 106 -8.85 11.76 -9.93
CA TYR A 106 -8.76 10.56 -10.77
C TYR A 106 -7.97 9.48 -10.03
N VAL A 107 -8.55 8.28 -9.96
CA VAL A 107 -7.96 7.12 -9.31
C VAL A 107 -7.82 6.01 -10.33
N GLN A 108 -6.63 5.42 -10.41
CA GLN A 108 -6.36 4.24 -11.22
C GLN A 108 -5.85 3.12 -10.31
N GLU A 109 -6.24 1.89 -10.60
CA GLU A 109 -5.73 0.71 -9.92
C GLU A 109 -4.27 0.45 -10.30
N ALA A 110 -3.45 0.12 -9.31
CA ALA A 110 -2.05 -0.22 -9.49
C ALA A 110 -1.89 -1.54 -10.27
N GLY A 111 -0.82 -1.63 -11.05
CA GLY A 111 -0.48 -2.84 -11.82
C GLY A 111 -1.18 -2.97 -13.16
N THR A 112 -2.21 -2.18 -13.44
CA THR A 112 -3.05 -2.30 -14.66
C THR A 112 -2.36 -1.81 -15.95
N GLY A 113 -1.23 -1.15 -15.85
CA GLY A 113 -0.55 -0.57 -17.01
C GLY A 113 -0.97 0.89 -17.27
N ILE A 114 -0.65 1.39 -18.45
CA ILE A 114 -0.99 2.76 -18.85
C ILE A 114 -2.46 2.87 -19.21
N ASP A 115 -3.02 1.84 -19.82
CA ASP A 115 -4.43 1.75 -20.21
C ASP A 115 -5.17 0.77 -19.27
N PRO A 116 -5.86 1.26 -18.23
CA PRO A 116 -6.55 0.38 -17.28
C PRO A 116 -7.77 -0.32 -17.88
N THR A 117 -8.29 0.13 -19.04
CA THR A 117 -9.38 -0.55 -19.75
C THR A 117 -8.89 -1.78 -20.53
N ASN A 118 -7.58 -1.87 -20.75
CA ASN A 118 -6.90 -3.03 -21.32
C ASN A 118 -5.64 -3.34 -20.47
N PRO A 119 -5.81 -3.96 -19.30
CA PRO A 119 -4.74 -4.14 -18.33
C PRO A 119 -3.53 -4.87 -18.87
N ASP A 120 -2.35 -4.50 -18.37
CA ASP A 120 -1.09 -5.18 -18.65
C ASP A 120 -1.20 -6.70 -18.36
N PRO A 121 -0.64 -7.58 -19.22
CA PRO A 121 -0.69 -9.04 -19.02
C PRO A 121 -0.21 -9.50 -17.64
N THR A 122 0.72 -8.77 -17.01
CA THR A 122 1.20 -9.08 -15.66
C THR A 122 0.13 -8.87 -14.59
N TYR A 123 -0.86 -8.01 -14.83
CA TYR A 123 -1.96 -7.77 -13.89
C TYR A 123 -2.77 -9.05 -13.61
N LYS A 124 -2.94 -9.91 -14.58
CA LYS A 124 -3.66 -11.19 -14.41
C LYS A 124 -3.04 -12.04 -13.30
N THR A 125 -1.72 -12.06 -13.21
CA THR A 125 -0.97 -12.86 -12.21
C THR A 125 -0.71 -12.08 -10.93
N ASP A 126 -0.35 -10.81 -11.04
CA ASP A 126 0.19 -10.03 -9.92
C ASP A 126 -0.82 -9.04 -9.33
N GLY A 127 -1.89 -8.70 -10.05
CA GLY A 127 -2.88 -7.72 -9.59
C GLY A 127 -2.27 -6.34 -9.35
N SER A 128 -2.79 -5.64 -8.34
CA SER A 128 -2.21 -4.39 -7.86
C SER A 128 -0.88 -4.61 -7.14
N LEU A 129 -0.75 -5.74 -6.43
CA LEU A 129 0.46 -6.20 -5.73
C LEU A 129 0.37 -7.72 -5.54
N ASN A 130 1.47 -8.43 -5.81
CA ASN A 130 1.61 -9.86 -5.50
C ASN A 130 2.75 -10.09 -4.51
N VAL A 131 2.48 -10.81 -3.43
CA VAL A 131 3.50 -11.24 -2.45
C VAL A 131 3.65 -12.75 -2.55
N THR A 132 4.84 -13.24 -2.91
CA THR A 132 5.12 -14.67 -3.04
C THR A 132 6.04 -15.16 -1.93
N LYS A 133 5.96 -16.45 -1.62
CA LYS A 133 6.79 -17.09 -0.61
C LYS A 133 7.53 -18.31 -1.19
N ALA A 134 8.85 -18.33 -0.96
CA ALA A 134 9.70 -19.48 -1.25
C ALA A 134 10.53 -19.88 -0.02
N ILE A 135 10.92 -21.13 0.06
CA ILE A 135 11.83 -21.66 1.08
C ILE A 135 13.01 -22.34 0.39
N LYS A 136 14.19 -22.15 0.94
CA LYS A 136 15.43 -22.84 0.57
C LYS A 136 16.00 -23.56 1.78
N ALA A 137 16.53 -24.76 1.60
CA ALA A 137 17.32 -25.46 2.61
C ALA A 137 18.82 -25.20 2.36
N ASN A 138 19.55 -24.91 3.41
CA ASN A 138 21.02 -24.93 3.41
C ASN A 138 21.45 -26.27 4.04
N GLY A 139 21.19 -27.38 3.33
CA GLY A 139 21.27 -28.74 3.84
C GLY A 139 19.98 -29.23 4.51
N GLY A 140 19.80 -30.54 4.61
CA GLY A 140 18.61 -31.16 5.22
C GLY A 140 17.31 -30.94 4.44
N THR A 141 16.19 -31.22 5.10
CA THR A 141 14.82 -31.03 4.56
C THR A 141 14.14 -29.88 5.27
N VAL A 142 13.30 -29.14 4.53
CA VAL A 142 12.46 -28.09 5.07
C VAL A 142 11.00 -28.55 5.14
N ASP A 143 10.28 -28.06 6.12
CA ASP A 143 8.83 -28.24 6.23
C ASP A 143 8.14 -27.31 5.21
N ALA A 144 7.63 -27.89 4.12
CA ALA A 144 6.90 -27.15 3.09
C ALA A 144 5.54 -26.61 3.58
N ASP A 145 4.99 -27.21 4.63
CA ASP A 145 3.73 -26.79 5.24
C ASP A 145 3.88 -25.73 6.34
N LYS A 146 5.12 -25.32 6.61
CA LYS A 146 5.41 -24.23 7.54
C LYS A 146 4.70 -22.93 7.14
N ASP A 147 3.93 -22.36 8.05
CA ASP A 147 3.33 -21.05 7.92
C ASP A 147 4.33 -19.94 8.26
N PHE A 148 4.30 -18.89 7.45
CA PHE A 148 5.06 -17.65 7.64
C PHE A 148 4.09 -16.49 7.74
N ASP A 149 4.22 -15.71 8.81
CA ASP A 149 3.32 -14.60 9.11
C ASP A 149 3.75 -13.34 8.40
N PHE A 150 2.82 -12.74 7.68
CA PHE A 150 3.00 -11.50 6.95
C PHE A 150 2.06 -10.41 7.46
N THR A 151 2.53 -9.18 7.37
CA THR A 151 1.74 -7.97 7.57
C THR A 151 1.94 -7.06 6.36
N ALA A 152 0.86 -6.68 5.68
CA ALA A 152 0.88 -5.62 4.68
C ALA A 152 0.21 -4.38 5.26
N THR A 153 0.89 -3.22 5.13
CA THR A 153 0.36 -1.92 5.54
C THR A 153 0.24 -1.02 4.32
N PHE A 154 -0.96 -0.51 4.08
CA PHE A 154 -1.32 0.36 2.96
C PHE A 154 -1.52 1.79 3.45
N ASN A 155 -0.73 2.73 2.95
CA ASN A 155 -0.95 4.15 3.16
C ASN A 155 -1.45 4.74 1.84
N PHE A 156 -2.77 4.90 1.77
CA PHE A 156 -3.48 5.33 0.56
C PHE A 156 -3.19 6.79 0.23
N PRO A 157 -3.20 7.18 -1.07
CA PRO A 157 -3.10 8.57 -1.48
C PRO A 157 -4.24 9.43 -0.89
N LYS A 158 -3.98 10.72 -0.74
CA LYS A 158 -4.97 11.67 -0.25
C LYS A 158 -6.25 11.63 -1.08
N GLY A 159 -7.39 11.50 -0.43
CA GLY A 159 -8.70 11.43 -1.08
C GLY A 159 -9.11 10.02 -1.50
N THR A 160 -8.29 9.01 -1.19
CA THR A 160 -8.59 7.59 -1.44
C THR A 160 -8.47 6.78 -0.15
N ASP A 161 -9.03 5.59 -0.17
CA ASP A 161 -8.99 4.60 0.91
C ASP A 161 -9.10 3.17 0.37
N ALA A 162 -9.19 2.20 1.28
CA ALA A 162 -9.32 0.78 0.92
C ALA A 162 -10.60 0.46 0.12
N THR A 163 -11.62 1.32 0.14
CA THR A 163 -12.92 1.08 -0.51
C THR A 163 -13.07 1.80 -1.85
N THR A 164 -12.14 2.68 -2.19
CA THR A 164 -12.23 3.60 -3.33
C THR A 164 -12.50 2.91 -4.66
N LEU A 165 -11.85 1.74 -4.91
CA LEU A 165 -12.03 0.92 -6.11
C LEU A 165 -12.86 -0.35 -5.84
N GLY A 166 -13.88 -0.23 -4.99
CA GLY A 166 -14.77 -1.35 -4.65
C GLY A 166 -14.21 -2.34 -3.64
N GLY A 167 -13.19 -1.94 -2.90
CA GLY A 167 -12.50 -2.73 -1.87
C GLY A 167 -11.20 -3.36 -2.36
N VAL A 168 -10.24 -3.47 -1.45
CA VAL A 168 -9.03 -4.28 -1.70
C VAL A 168 -9.44 -5.74 -1.61
N LYS A 169 -9.13 -6.54 -2.63
CA LYS A 169 -9.59 -7.93 -2.74
C LYS A 169 -8.41 -8.89 -2.90
N ASP A 170 -8.65 -10.14 -2.53
CA ASP A 170 -7.74 -11.27 -2.78
C ASP A 170 -7.86 -11.82 -4.23
N ALA A 171 -7.19 -12.93 -4.50
CA ALA A 171 -7.20 -13.59 -5.80
C ALA A 171 -8.57 -14.15 -6.20
N ASP A 172 -9.43 -14.46 -5.23
CA ASP A 172 -10.76 -15.02 -5.41
C ASP A 172 -11.86 -13.94 -5.47
N GLY A 173 -11.45 -12.66 -5.32
CA GLY A 173 -12.35 -11.50 -5.35
C GLY A 173 -13.01 -11.18 -4.02
N HIS A 174 -12.61 -11.82 -2.92
CA HIS A 174 -13.12 -11.51 -1.59
C HIS A 174 -12.47 -10.23 -1.04
N VAL A 175 -13.28 -9.37 -0.45
CA VAL A 175 -12.76 -8.13 0.18
C VAL A 175 -11.93 -8.48 1.40
N ILE A 176 -10.70 -7.97 1.41
CA ILE A 176 -9.76 -8.13 2.51
C ILE A 176 -10.06 -7.09 3.59
N SER A 177 -10.15 -7.53 4.84
CA SER A 177 -10.29 -6.61 5.98
C SER A 177 -8.97 -5.86 6.21
N ILE A 178 -9.01 -4.55 6.00
CA ILE A 178 -7.92 -3.62 6.30
C ILE A 178 -8.38 -2.78 7.48
N ASN A 179 -7.61 -2.78 8.57
CA ASN A 179 -7.95 -2.01 9.77
C ASN A 179 -7.73 -0.51 9.58
N GLU A 180 -8.11 0.31 10.58
CA GLU A 180 -7.98 1.77 10.56
C GLU A 180 -6.54 2.27 10.35
N ASN A 181 -5.54 1.46 10.71
CA ASN A 181 -4.13 1.75 10.48
C ASN A 181 -3.64 1.32 9.07
N GLY A 182 -4.55 0.94 8.19
CA GLY A 182 -4.22 0.47 6.85
C GLY A 182 -3.60 -0.91 6.78
N THR A 183 -3.75 -1.75 7.81
CA THR A 183 -3.00 -3.00 7.95
C THR A 183 -3.89 -4.22 7.76
N CYS A 184 -3.40 -5.21 7.01
CA CYS A 184 -3.92 -6.57 6.99
C CYS A 184 -2.82 -7.59 7.32
N LYS A 185 -3.22 -8.74 7.89
CA LYS A 185 -2.34 -9.86 8.23
C LYS A 185 -2.75 -11.10 7.45
N PHE A 186 -1.77 -11.86 7.00
CA PHE A 186 -1.98 -13.12 6.30
C PHE A 186 -0.80 -14.06 6.52
N THR A 187 -0.98 -15.34 6.19
CA THR A 187 0.07 -16.36 6.25
C THR A 187 0.33 -16.95 4.88
N LEU A 188 1.57 -17.28 4.59
CA LEU A 188 1.95 -17.98 3.36
C LEU A 188 2.81 -19.20 3.69
N LYS A 189 2.53 -20.30 3.00
CA LYS A 189 3.40 -21.47 2.94
C LYS A 189 4.36 -21.38 1.75
N ALA A 190 5.31 -22.31 1.67
CA ALA A 190 6.18 -22.41 0.50
C ALA A 190 5.39 -22.50 -0.81
N ASN A 191 5.83 -21.76 -1.83
CA ASN A 191 5.24 -21.70 -3.17
C ASN A 191 3.77 -21.19 -3.19
N LYS A 192 3.35 -20.46 -2.16
CA LYS A 192 2.08 -19.75 -2.11
C LYS A 192 2.30 -18.25 -2.30
N ASN A 193 1.22 -17.58 -2.66
CA ASN A 193 1.21 -16.12 -2.85
C ASN A 193 -0.07 -15.50 -2.31
N MET A 194 0.01 -14.22 -2.00
CA MET A 194 -1.11 -13.33 -1.72
C MET A 194 -1.17 -12.27 -2.80
N LYS A 195 -2.22 -12.28 -3.60
CA LYS A 195 -2.50 -11.28 -4.62
C LYS A 195 -3.51 -10.28 -4.08
N PHE A 196 -3.20 -9.00 -4.21
CA PHE A 196 -4.07 -7.88 -3.90
C PHE A 196 -4.54 -7.22 -5.19
N THR A 197 -5.83 -6.91 -5.29
CA THR A 197 -6.44 -6.13 -6.35
C THR A 197 -7.23 -4.97 -5.76
N GLY A 198 -7.60 -3.97 -6.57
CA GLY A 198 -8.37 -2.80 -6.10
C GLY A 198 -7.55 -1.80 -5.28
N VAL A 199 -6.21 -1.81 -5.39
CA VAL A 199 -5.34 -0.86 -4.67
C VAL A 199 -4.98 0.32 -5.57
N PRO A 200 -5.25 1.58 -5.17
CA PRO A 200 -4.91 2.77 -5.95
C PRO A 200 -3.41 2.92 -6.24
N VAL A 201 -3.07 3.38 -7.45
CA VAL A 201 -1.72 3.87 -7.79
C VAL A 201 -1.30 4.94 -6.78
N GLY A 202 -0.02 4.94 -6.40
CA GLY A 202 0.52 5.88 -5.42
C GLY A 202 0.36 5.45 -3.96
N THR A 203 -0.32 4.31 -3.70
CA THR A 203 -0.37 3.73 -2.35
C THR A 203 1.04 3.34 -1.91
N LYS A 204 1.48 3.86 -0.76
CA LYS A 204 2.72 3.41 -0.13
C LYS A 204 2.45 2.13 0.63
N ILE A 205 3.30 1.12 0.41
CA ILE A 205 3.15 -0.22 0.96
C ILE A 205 4.35 -0.60 1.81
N ASN A 206 4.09 -1.23 2.96
CA ASN A 206 5.09 -1.98 3.73
C ASN A 206 4.63 -3.43 3.78
N VAL A 207 5.45 -4.35 3.24
CA VAL A 207 5.25 -5.79 3.38
C VAL A 207 6.31 -6.31 4.34
N THR A 208 5.87 -6.81 5.49
CA THR A 208 6.76 -7.35 6.52
C THR A 208 6.48 -8.84 6.70
N GLU A 209 7.49 -9.67 6.55
CA GLU A 209 7.49 -11.03 7.08
C GLU A 209 8.03 -11.02 8.50
N SER A 210 7.31 -11.63 9.43
CA SER A 210 7.74 -11.76 10.83
C SER A 210 8.96 -12.66 10.95
N ALA A 211 9.75 -12.44 12.00
CA ALA A 211 10.87 -13.32 12.31
C ALA A 211 10.40 -14.77 12.52
N THR A 212 11.06 -15.70 11.84
CA THR A 212 10.79 -17.15 11.99
C THR A 212 12.04 -17.86 12.48
N PRO A 213 11.97 -18.65 13.57
CA PRO A 213 13.13 -19.37 14.12
C PRO A 213 13.81 -20.25 13.08
N ASN A 214 15.15 -20.18 13.04
CA ASN A 214 16.04 -20.92 12.14
C ASN A 214 15.95 -20.53 10.65
N TYR A 215 15.25 -19.44 10.32
CA TYR A 215 15.17 -18.92 8.95
C TYR A 215 15.84 -17.56 8.83
N LYS A 216 16.47 -17.32 7.69
CA LYS A 216 16.98 -16.03 7.25
C LYS A 216 16.22 -15.56 6.03
N GLY A 217 15.52 -14.44 6.16
CA GLY A 217 14.70 -13.87 5.09
C GLY A 217 15.54 -13.07 4.08
N SER A 218 15.10 -13.12 2.81
CA SER A 218 15.53 -12.21 1.74
C SER A 218 14.33 -11.88 0.86
N ALA A 219 14.32 -10.70 0.23
CA ALA A 219 13.29 -10.28 -0.69
C ALA A 219 13.88 -9.68 -1.96
N VAL A 220 13.30 -10.05 -3.09
CA VAL A 220 13.47 -9.39 -4.39
C VAL A 220 12.13 -8.77 -4.74
N SER A 221 12.12 -7.55 -5.23
CA SER A 221 10.86 -6.88 -5.56
C SER A 221 10.94 -6.09 -6.86
N VAL A 222 9.78 -5.91 -7.45
CA VAL A 222 9.54 -5.07 -8.63
C VAL A 222 8.46 -4.08 -8.25
N PHE A 223 8.67 -2.80 -8.52
CA PHE A 223 7.66 -1.78 -8.33
C PHE A 223 7.59 -0.87 -9.55
N ASN A 224 6.38 -0.63 -10.04
CA ASN A 224 6.14 0.09 -11.28
C ASN A 224 6.96 -0.48 -12.46
N GLY A 225 7.09 -1.80 -12.53
CA GLY A 225 7.86 -2.51 -13.55
C GLY A 225 9.39 -2.37 -13.41
N GLN A 226 9.89 -1.78 -12.33
CA GLN A 226 11.32 -1.60 -12.07
C GLN A 226 11.81 -2.53 -10.96
N SER A 227 12.84 -3.33 -11.25
CA SER A 227 13.48 -4.17 -10.24
C SER A 227 14.16 -3.32 -9.17
N GLN A 228 13.98 -3.71 -7.92
CA GLN A 228 14.57 -3.05 -6.75
C GLN A 228 15.80 -3.81 -6.26
N THR A 229 16.64 -3.14 -5.49
CA THR A 229 17.77 -3.77 -4.80
C THR A 229 17.26 -4.87 -3.87
N LYS A 230 17.88 -6.05 -3.93
CA LYS A 230 17.58 -7.17 -3.05
C LYS A 230 17.79 -6.76 -1.59
N ILE A 231 16.84 -7.11 -0.73
CA ILE A 231 16.91 -6.93 0.72
C ILE A 231 17.22 -8.27 1.36
N GLU A 232 18.10 -8.30 2.33
CA GLU A 232 18.40 -9.49 3.13
C GLU A 232 18.39 -9.16 4.63
N ALA A 233 17.82 -10.04 5.42
CA ALA A 233 17.98 -9.99 6.87
C ALA A 233 19.47 -10.12 7.25
N SER A 234 19.96 -9.35 8.19
CA SER A 234 21.36 -9.37 8.58
C SER A 234 21.76 -10.72 9.20
N LYS A 235 20.83 -11.39 9.87
CA LYS A 235 21.02 -12.69 10.52
C LYS A 235 19.73 -13.52 10.52
N TYR A 236 19.81 -14.77 10.97
CA TYR A 236 18.64 -15.63 11.21
C TYR A 236 17.73 -15.06 12.30
N ASN A 237 16.48 -15.49 12.31
CA ASN A 237 15.47 -15.08 13.29
C ASN A 237 15.19 -13.57 13.30
N MET A 238 15.23 -12.93 12.13
CA MET A 238 14.89 -11.52 11.96
C MET A 238 13.75 -11.34 10.96
N ALA A 239 12.89 -10.37 11.24
CA ALA A 239 11.89 -9.92 10.29
C ALA A 239 12.56 -9.26 9.07
N ILE A 240 11.87 -9.30 7.93
CA ILE A 240 12.26 -8.57 6.72
C ILE A 240 11.10 -7.69 6.28
N THR A 241 11.41 -6.44 5.90
CA THR A 241 10.41 -5.48 5.45
C THR A 241 10.80 -4.90 4.10
N VAL A 242 9.85 -4.90 3.16
CA VAL A 242 9.94 -4.23 1.86
C VAL A 242 9.01 -3.03 1.90
N THR A 243 9.54 -1.84 1.60
CA THR A 243 8.79 -0.58 1.54
C THR A 243 8.93 0.03 0.16
N ASN A 244 7.81 0.38 -0.47
CA ASN A 244 7.80 1.10 -1.74
C ASN A 244 6.43 1.75 -2.02
N THR A 245 6.29 2.36 -3.19
CA THR A 245 5.04 2.94 -3.70
C THR A 245 4.56 2.12 -4.90
N LEU A 246 3.28 1.74 -4.90
CA LEU A 246 2.66 1.01 -6.00
C LEU A 246 2.49 1.92 -7.21
N GLY A 247 2.96 1.45 -8.37
CA GLY A 247 2.86 2.14 -9.64
C GLY A 247 1.83 1.52 -10.58
N GLN A 248 1.71 2.13 -11.77
CA GLN A 248 0.80 1.64 -12.82
C GLN A 248 1.21 0.28 -13.37
N LYS A 249 2.53 0.03 -13.53
CA LYS A 249 3.05 -1.25 -14.02
C LYS A 249 3.18 -2.26 -12.90
N GLN A 250 3.68 -3.45 -13.21
CA GLN A 250 3.86 -4.56 -12.28
C GLN A 250 4.41 -4.15 -10.91
N ASN A 251 3.77 -4.66 -9.84
CA ASN A 251 4.25 -4.53 -8.46
C ASN A 251 4.26 -5.94 -7.83
N LYS A 252 5.44 -6.37 -7.35
CA LYS A 252 5.64 -7.71 -6.83
C LYS A 252 6.70 -7.74 -5.74
N VAL A 253 6.52 -8.61 -4.75
CA VAL A 253 7.47 -8.88 -3.67
C VAL A 253 7.66 -10.40 -3.56
N ASP A 254 8.85 -10.88 -3.88
CA ASP A 254 9.21 -12.29 -3.78
C ASP A 254 10.08 -12.50 -2.55
N VAL A 255 9.51 -13.13 -1.51
CA VAL A 255 10.21 -13.40 -0.25
C VAL A 255 10.70 -14.84 -0.22
N THR A 256 12.00 -15.01 0.07
CA THR A 256 12.65 -16.31 0.20
C THR A 256 13.25 -16.44 1.58
N ASN A 257 12.92 -17.52 2.30
CA ASN A 257 13.57 -17.88 3.55
C ASN A 257 14.56 -19.03 3.36
N THR A 258 15.77 -18.85 3.84
CA THR A 258 16.77 -19.90 3.89
C THR A 258 16.77 -20.52 5.27
N TYR A 259 16.53 -21.83 5.34
CA TYR A 259 16.59 -22.61 6.57
C TYR A 259 18.04 -22.99 6.87
N ASP A 260 18.47 -22.76 8.10
CA ASP A 260 19.79 -23.20 8.56
C ASP A 260 19.67 -24.53 9.28
N TYR A 261 20.08 -25.58 8.59
CA TYR A 261 20.11 -26.92 9.15
C TYR A 261 21.38 -27.10 9.98
N VAL A 262 21.25 -27.13 11.29
CA VAL A 262 22.31 -27.56 12.19
C VAL A 262 22.19 -29.07 12.41
N PRO A 263 23.09 -29.89 11.87
CA PRO A 263 23.04 -31.33 12.11
C PRO A 263 23.17 -31.62 13.61
N THR A 264 22.21 -32.31 14.18
CA THR A 264 22.28 -32.77 15.58
C THR A 264 23.49 -33.66 15.83
N THR A 265 24.03 -34.28 14.78
CA THR A 265 25.29 -35.07 14.84
C THR A 265 26.51 -34.23 15.19
N GLY A 266 26.52 -32.91 14.93
CA GLY A 266 27.62 -32.03 15.33
C GLY A 266 27.77 -31.87 16.83
N ILE A 267 26.65 -31.92 17.57
CA ILE A 267 26.67 -31.83 19.04
C ILE A 267 27.19 -33.15 19.65
N ILE A 268 26.81 -34.29 19.06
CA ILE A 268 27.27 -35.61 19.52
C ILE A 268 28.74 -35.83 19.20
N MET A 269 29.21 -35.37 18.04
CA MET A 269 30.63 -35.48 17.65
C MET A 269 31.55 -34.66 18.52
N ASN A 270 31.15 -33.50 19.02
CA ASN A 270 31.96 -32.67 19.92
C ASN A 270 32.04 -33.24 21.34
N THR A 271 31.10 -34.06 21.78
CA THR A 271 31.11 -34.71 23.10
C THR A 271 31.68 -36.13 23.07
N LEU A 272 31.70 -36.77 21.88
CA LEU A 272 32.17 -38.14 21.72
C LEU A 272 33.63 -38.37 22.25
N PRO A 273 34.63 -37.49 22.01
CA PRO A 273 35.98 -37.66 22.57
C PRO A 273 35.98 -37.65 24.10
N TYR A 274 35.13 -36.82 24.71
CA TYR A 274 35.04 -36.74 26.18
C TYR A 274 34.38 -37.97 26.79
N VAL A 275 33.30 -38.49 26.17
CA VAL A 275 32.65 -39.73 26.60
C VAL A 275 33.61 -40.93 26.46
N LEU A 276 34.36 -40.98 25.36
CA LEU A 276 35.36 -42.05 25.14
C LEU A 276 36.50 -41.97 26.15
N MET A 277 37.01 -40.78 26.47
CA MET A 277 38.03 -40.58 27.52
C MET A 277 37.52 -41.00 28.89
N ILE A 278 36.30 -40.63 29.27
CA ILE A 278 35.71 -41.04 30.54
C ILE A 278 35.57 -42.56 30.62
N ALA A 279 35.10 -43.21 29.54
CA ALA A 279 34.98 -44.66 29.48
C ALA A 279 36.37 -45.37 29.62
N LEU A 280 37.39 -44.89 28.91
CA LEU A 280 38.78 -45.41 29.01
C LEU A 280 39.37 -45.22 30.41
N CYS A 281 39.21 -44.07 31.02
CA CYS A 281 39.64 -43.81 32.39
C CYS A 281 38.93 -44.74 33.40
N GLY A 282 37.64 -44.94 33.24
CA GLY A 282 36.88 -45.88 34.06
C GLY A 282 37.35 -47.35 33.94
N ALA A 283 37.57 -47.77 32.68
CA ALA A 283 38.10 -49.13 32.42
C ALA A 283 39.53 -49.31 33.01
N ALA A 284 40.39 -48.33 32.87
CA ALA A 284 41.75 -48.38 33.44
C ALA A 284 41.71 -48.42 34.98
N LEU A 285 40.79 -47.69 35.62
CA LEU A 285 40.63 -47.71 37.06
C LEU A 285 40.14 -49.07 37.57
N MET A 286 39.16 -49.65 36.88
CA MET A 286 38.66 -51.00 37.19
C MET A 286 39.74 -52.07 37.04
N ALA A 287 40.53 -52.03 35.96
CA ALA A 287 41.67 -52.90 35.75
C ALA A 287 42.69 -52.76 36.87
N PHE A 288 43.03 -51.54 37.25
CA PHE A 288 43.97 -51.28 38.34
C PHE A 288 43.48 -51.84 39.70
N VAL A 289 42.21 -51.68 40.03
CA VAL A 289 41.62 -52.24 41.27
C VAL A 289 41.62 -53.75 41.22
N ALA A 290 41.33 -54.37 40.08
CA ALA A 290 41.33 -55.82 39.91
C ALA A 290 42.76 -56.40 40.07
N PHE A 291 43.79 -55.77 39.53
CA PHE A 291 45.17 -56.15 39.68
C PHE A 291 45.67 -55.98 41.15
N LYS A 292 45.27 -54.91 41.84
CA LYS A 292 45.60 -54.69 43.22
C LYS A 292 44.97 -55.75 44.15
N ARG A 293 43.75 -56.13 43.93
CA ARG A 293 43.06 -57.22 44.68
C ARG A 293 43.74 -58.56 44.49
N ARG A 294 44.17 -58.90 43.25
CA ARG A 294 44.90 -60.13 42.98
C ARG A 294 46.31 -60.17 43.68
N ARG A 295 46.94 -59.04 43.88
CA ARG A 295 48.21 -58.96 44.62
C ARG A 295 48.12 -59.07 46.15
N LEU A 296 46.91 -58.75 46.68
CA LEU A 296 46.66 -58.84 48.13
C LEU A 296 46.17 -60.22 48.57
N GLN A 297 45.88 -61.13 47.61
CA GLN A 297 45.42 -62.51 47.82
C GLN A 297 46.56 -63.57 47.63
N LYS A 298 47.76 -63.14 47.34
CA LYS A 298 49.01 -63.94 47.41
C LYS A 298 49.83 -63.51 48.59
#